data_4573f2ea8986792ebb18888e2ab1f039
#
_entry.id   4573f2ea8986792ebb18888e2ab1f039
#
_cell.length_a   1.000
_cell.length_b   1.000
_cell.length_c   1.000
_cell.angle_alpha   90.00
_cell.angle_beta   90.00
_cell.angle_gamma   90.00
#
_symmetry.space_group_name_H-M   'P 1'
#
loop_
_entity.id
_entity.type
_entity.pdbx_description
1 polymer ?
#
loop_
_entity_poly.entity_id
_entity_poly.type
_entity_poly.pdbx_seq_one_letter_code
_entity_poly.pdbx_strand_id
1 'polypeptide(L)'
;MTEQIWRLSVRTSGLSLDALSGAMYLAGFEGIEILDPGAEGLPVTVRAYAVARHGLEELARVAAAVPGCEVGLIEEIEIEDWAEGWKKHFQPQEIGKSLVVLPPWVSPKHHPDRLPVVIKPGHAFGTGTHATTRLVLEALERARPFLPTRGPVVDLGTGSGILAIAAAKLGLAPVTAIDIDPEALVEAQENARTNAVHLLVRTVEGDVQDVPDGARLVLANLSAPVHRTIARTLAPRLQPGGRALLSGLLADETDGIVEAWPAGWEHRVAVLEEWALVEFVAPS
;
A
#
# COMPACT_ATOMS: atom_id res chain seq x y z
N MET A 1 -10.91 -14.48 -29.20
CA MET A 1 -9.49 -14.74 -29.45
C MET A 1 -8.87 -14.80 -28.05
N THR A 2 -8.42 -15.95 -27.62
CA THR A 2 -7.69 -16.12 -26.37
C THR A 2 -6.36 -15.38 -26.52
N GLU A 3 -6.15 -14.33 -25.75
CA GLU A 3 -4.85 -13.66 -25.72
C GLU A 3 -3.84 -14.65 -25.12
N GLN A 4 -2.78 -14.91 -25.87
CA GLN A 4 -1.68 -15.78 -25.44
C GLN A 4 -0.74 -14.95 -24.57
N ILE A 5 -0.33 -15.49 -23.43
CA ILE A 5 0.69 -14.90 -22.57
C ILE A 5 1.90 -15.85 -22.51
N TRP A 6 3.06 -15.26 -22.58
CA TRP A 6 4.34 -15.96 -22.50
C TRP A 6 5.03 -15.65 -21.18
N ARG A 7 5.71 -16.65 -20.62
CA ARG A 7 6.45 -16.56 -19.36
C ARG A 7 7.91 -16.95 -19.58
N LEU A 8 8.84 -16.18 -19.04
CA LEU A 8 10.24 -16.52 -18.90
C LEU A 8 10.57 -16.64 -17.42
N SER A 9 11.22 -17.74 -17.02
CA SER A 9 11.73 -17.92 -15.66
C SER A 9 13.25 -17.84 -15.69
N VAL A 10 13.83 -17.03 -14.79
CA VAL A 10 15.28 -16.88 -14.62
C VAL A 10 15.63 -17.22 -13.18
N ARG A 11 16.53 -18.19 -12.97
CA ARG A 11 17.13 -18.48 -11.67
C ARG A 11 18.35 -17.62 -11.45
N THR A 12 18.46 -17.03 -10.26
CA THR A 12 19.61 -16.19 -9.90
C THR A 12 19.97 -16.35 -8.43
N SER A 13 21.20 -16.01 -8.07
CA SER A 13 21.58 -15.86 -6.66
C SER A 13 21.08 -14.51 -6.12
N GLY A 14 20.90 -14.38 -4.80
CA GLY A 14 20.54 -13.12 -4.18
C GLY A 14 21.51 -11.97 -4.53
N LEU A 15 22.78 -12.26 -4.71
CA LEU A 15 23.81 -11.27 -5.11
C LEU A 15 23.63 -10.74 -6.55
N SER A 16 23.01 -11.52 -7.43
CA SER A 16 22.78 -11.13 -8.83
C SER A 16 21.34 -10.62 -9.07
N LEU A 17 20.48 -10.64 -8.06
CA LEU A 17 19.08 -10.24 -8.18
C LEU A 17 18.93 -8.77 -8.55
N ASP A 18 19.68 -7.88 -7.90
CA ASP A 18 19.62 -6.44 -8.17
C ASP A 18 20.12 -6.12 -9.58
N ALA A 19 21.20 -6.79 -10.01
CA ALA A 19 21.73 -6.63 -11.36
C ALA A 19 20.74 -7.14 -12.43
N LEU A 20 20.07 -8.27 -12.16
CA LEU A 20 19.03 -8.82 -13.03
C LEU A 20 17.82 -7.90 -13.09
N SER A 21 17.33 -7.43 -11.94
CA SER A 21 16.17 -6.52 -11.86
C SER A 21 16.45 -5.20 -12.57
N GLY A 22 17.63 -4.62 -12.39
CA GLY A 22 18.06 -3.42 -13.11
C GLY A 22 18.14 -3.62 -14.63
N ALA A 23 18.67 -4.76 -15.07
CA ALA A 23 18.76 -5.11 -16.49
C ALA A 23 17.37 -5.33 -17.11
N MET A 24 16.44 -5.94 -16.38
CA MET A 24 15.05 -6.14 -16.79
C MET A 24 14.31 -4.80 -16.92
N TYR A 25 14.48 -3.91 -15.94
CA TYR A 25 13.89 -2.57 -15.98
C TYR A 25 14.40 -1.75 -17.19
N LEU A 26 15.72 -1.77 -17.46
CA LEU A 26 16.30 -1.10 -18.62
C LEU A 26 15.82 -1.68 -19.96
N ALA A 27 15.42 -2.94 -19.97
CA ALA A 27 14.82 -3.61 -21.13
C ALA A 27 13.31 -3.35 -21.26
N GLY A 28 12.72 -2.49 -20.38
CA GLY A 28 11.31 -2.08 -20.45
C GLY A 28 10.34 -3.06 -19.77
N PHE A 29 10.82 -3.92 -18.89
CA PHE A 29 9.97 -4.82 -18.11
C PHE A 29 9.70 -4.24 -16.73
N GLU A 30 8.47 -3.76 -16.50
CA GLU A 30 8.04 -3.16 -15.24
C GLU A 30 7.39 -4.20 -14.29
N GLY A 31 6.88 -5.31 -14.82
CA GLY A 31 6.22 -6.37 -14.06
C GLY A 31 7.06 -7.64 -14.00
N ILE A 32 7.72 -7.89 -12.88
CA ILE A 32 8.41 -9.14 -12.58
C ILE A 32 7.87 -9.76 -11.31
N GLU A 33 7.75 -11.08 -11.29
CA GLU A 33 7.41 -11.86 -10.10
C GLU A 33 8.69 -12.44 -9.52
N ILE A 34 8.99 -12.14 -8.26
CA ILE A 34 10.14 -12.70 -7.55
C ILE A 34 9.64 -13.82 -6.64
N LEU A 35 10.03 -15.04 -6.93
CA LEU A 35 9.75 -16.20 -6.09
C LEU A 35 10.96 -16.45 -5.19
N ASP A 36 10.90 -15.86 -4.00
CA ASP A 36 11.93 -16.07 -2.97
C ASP A 36 11.67 -17.36 -2.21
N PRO A 37 12.65 -18.27 -2.11
CA PRO A 37 12.53 -19.46 -1.28
C PRO A 37 12.61 -19.17 0.22
N GLY A 38 12.81 -17.93 0.65
CA GLY A 38 12.75 -17.50 2.06
C GLY A 38 13.94 -17.93 2.91
N ALA A 39 15.05 -18.43 2.32
CA ALA A 39 16.26 -18.79 3.04
C ALA A 39 17.50 -18.17 2.41
N GLU A 40 18.33 -17.52 3.22
CA GLU A 40 19.60 -16.93 2.79
C GLU A 40 20.48 -17.96 2.06
N GLY A 41 20.94 -17.57 0.85
CA GLY A 41 21.85 -18.38 0.04
C GLY A 41 21.19 -19.38 -0.92
N LEU A 42 19.87 -19.50 -0.95
CA LEU A 42 19.17 -20.28 -1.97
C LEU A 42 18.95 -19.45 -3.25
N PRO A 43 18.90 -20.10 -4.43
CA PRO A 43 18.63 -19.41 -5.68
C PRO A 43 17.20 -18.87 -5.70
N VAL A 44 17.06 -17.62 -6.10
CA VAL A 44 15.80 -16.93 -6.33
C VAL A 44 15.33 -17.16 -7.76
N THR A 45 14.04 -17.36 -7.98
CA THR A 45 13.47 -17.43 -9.32
C THR A 45 12.72 -16.13 -9.63
N VAL A 46 13.11 -15.47 -10.71
CA VAL A 46 12.43 -14.30 -11.25
C VAL A 46 11.63 -14.72 -12.47
N ARG A 47 10.36 -14.33 -12.54
CA ARG A 47 9.49 -14.57 -13.69
C ARG A 47 9.10 -13.26 -14.35
N ALA A 48 9.19 -13.22 -15.67
CA ALA A 48 8.67 -12.15 -16.49
C ALA A 48 7.57 -12.67 -17.41
N TYR A 49 6.60 -11.81 -17.69
CA TYR A 49 5.43 -12.14 -18.50
C TYR A 49 5.29 -11.13 -19.65
N ALA A 50 4.89 -11.60 -20.82
CA ALA A 50 4.63 -10.73 -21.97
C ALA A 50 3.53 -11.30 -22.88
N VAL A 51 2.76 -10.41 -23.51
CA VAL A 51 1.78 -10.78 -24.54
C VAL A 51 2.46 -11.25 -25.82
N ALA A 52 3.66 -10.73 -26.10
CA ALA A 52 4.44 -11.08 -27.27
C ALA A 52 5.74 -11.83 -26.89
N ARG A 53 5.90 -13.04 -27.38
CA ARG A 53 7.07 -13.90 -27.12
C ARG A 53 8.42 -13.22 -27.41
N HIS A 54 8.50 -12.41 -28.48
CA HIS A 54 9.75 -11.76 -28.88
C HIS A 54 10.31 -10.80 -27.81
N GLY A 55 9.46 -10.17 -26.99
CA GLY A 55 9.90 -9.37 -25.86
C GLY A 55 10.69 -10.20 -24.83
N LEU A 56 10.19 -11.41 -24.52
CA LEU A 56 10.89 -12.32 -23.60
C LEU A 56 12.18 -12.91 -24.21
N GLU A 57 12.28 -13.03 -25.53
CA GLU A 57 13.52 -13.46 -26.19
C GLU A 57 14.64 -12.42 -26.04
N GLU A 58 14.31 -11.12 -26.07
CA GLU A 58 15.24 -10.04 -25.76
C GLU A 58 15.67 -10.09 -24.29
N LEU A 59 14.69 -10.24 -23.41
CA LEU A 59 14.93 -10.35 -21.97
C LEU A 59 15.81 -11.57 -21.64
N ALA A 60 15.58 -12.71 -22.30
CA ALA A 60 16.40 -13.90 -22.12
C ALA A 60 17.88 -13.65 -22.48
N ARG A 61 18.13 -12.87 -23.54
CA ARG A 61 19.50 -12.47 -23.93
C ARG A 61 20.13 -11.53 -22.89
N VAL A 62 19.38 -10.57 -22.40
CA VAL A 62 19.85 -9.64 -21.35
C VAL A 62 20.14 -10.40 -20.05
N ALA A 63 19.23 -11.28 -19.62
CA ALA A 63 19.41 -12.08 -18.41
C ALA A 63 20.59 -13.07 -18.51
N ALA A 64 20.82 -13.65 -19.69
CA ALA A 64 21.96 -14.54 -19.92
C ALA A 64 23.32 -13.82 -19.85
N ALA A 65 23.35 -12.50 -20.02
CA ALA A 65 24.56 -11.70 -19.88
C ALA A 65 24.86 -11.33 -18.41
N VAL A 66 23.92 -11.52 -17.48
CA VAL A 66 24.13 -11.25 -16.05
C VAL A 66 24.80 -12.45 -15.40
N PRO A 67 26.00 -12.31 -14.81
CA PRO A 67 26.69 -13.41 -14.15
C PRO A 67 25.86 -14.05 -13.03
N GLY A 68 25.80 -15.38 -13.00
CA GLY A 68 25.06 -16.13 -11.98
C GLY A 68 23.57 -16.28 -12.24
N CYS A 69 23.10 -15.92 -13.45
CA CYS A 69 21.72 -16.16 -13.90
C CYS A 69 21.65 -17.41 -14.79
N GLU A 70 20.65 -18.24 -14.51
CA GLU A 70 20.27 -19.39 -15.35
C GLU A 70 18.92 -19.06 -16.02
N VAL A 71 18.93 -18.91 -17.34
CA VAL A 71 17.75 -18.56 -18.12
C VAL A 71 16.99 -19.83 -18.49
N GLY A 72 15.73 -19.92 -18.09
CA GLY A 72 14.83 -21.03 -18.44
C GLY A 72 14.22 -20.90 -19.84
N LEU A 73 13.29 -21.80 -20.14
CA LEU A 73 12.54 -21.75 -21.39
C LEU A 73 11.47 -20.65 -21.37
N ILE A 74 11.18 -20.09 -22.53
CA ILE A 74 10.00 -19.25 -22.73
C ILE A 74 8.82 -20.19 -22.99
N GLU A 75 7.86 -20.18 -22.07
CA GLU A 75 6.71 -21.06 -22.08
C GLU A 75 5.45 -20.26 -22.41
N GLU A 76 4.59 -20.82 -23.24
CA GLU A 76 3.24 -20.34 -23.41
C GLU A 76 2.40 -20.75 -22.21
N ILE A 77 1.67 -19.81 -21.61
CA ILE A 77 0.78 -20.07 -20.48
C ILE A 77 -0.65 -19.67 -20.83
N GLU A 78 -1.60 -20.47 -20.39
CA GLU A 78 -3.01 -20.11 -20.52
C GLU A 78 -3.33 -18.95 -19.58
N ILE A 79 -4.14 -17.99 -20.05
CA ILE A 79 -4.54 -16.79 -19.29
C ILE A 79 -5.19 -17.16 -17.96
N GLU A 80 -5.94 -18.26 -17.92
CA GLU A 80 -6.56 -18.75 -16.69
C GLU A 80 -5.56 -19.09 -15.58
N ASP A 81 -4.42 -19.69 -15.93
CA ASP A 81 -3.36 -20.03 -14.95
C ASP A 81 -2.65 -18.78 -14.41
N TRP A 82 -2.44 -17.77 -15.26
CA TRP A 82 -1.84 -16.52 -14.82
C TRP A 82 -2.82 -15.69 -13.98
N ALA A 83 -4.07 -15.54 -14.45
CA ALA A 83 -5.12 -14.80 -13.75
C ALA A 83 -5.52 -15.44 -12.42
N GLU A 84 -5.39 -16.75 -12.27
CA GLU A 84 -5.68 -17.46 -11.03
C GLU A 84 -4.43 -17.56 -10.11
N GLY A 85 -3.23 -17.63 -10.68
CA GLY A 85 -1.98 -17.76 -9.95
C GLY A 85 -1.73 -16.60 -8.99
N TRP A 86 -1.82 -15.36 -9.46
CA TRP A 86 -1.59 -14.17 -8.64
C TRP A 86 -2.73 -13.91 -7.64
N LYS A 87 -3.97 -14.28 -7.95
CA LYS A 87 -5.11 -14.15 -7.01
C LYS A 87 -4.89 -14.96 -5.73
N LYS A 88 -4.16 -16.06 -5.78
CA LYS A 88 -3.83 -16.90 -4.61
C LYS A 88 -2.95 -16.17 -3.59
N HIS A 89 -2.20 -15.16 -4.01
CA HIS A 89 -1.36 -14.35 -3.13
C HIS A 89 -2.15 -13.25 -2.40
N PHE A 90 -3.37 -12.92 -2.86
CA PHE A 90 -4.25 -11.94 -2.21
C PHE A 90 -5.31 -12.65 -1.37
N GLN A 91 -4.90 -13.10 -0.19
CA GLN A 91 -5.81 -13.69 0.78
C GLN A 91 -6.48 -12.61 1.64
N PRO A 92 -7.70 -12.84 2.14
CA PRO A 92 -8.32 -11.97 3.11
C PRO A 92 -7.42 -11.71 4.32
N GLN A 93 -7.30 -10.45 4.71
CA GLN A 93 -6.51 -10.03 5.87
C GLN A 93 -7.44 -9.52 6.96
N GLU A 94 -7.55 -10.23 8.05
CA GLU A 94 -8.26 -9.76 9.24
C GLU A 94 -7.39 -8.72 9.97
N ILE A 95 -7.94 -7.52 10.16
CA ILE A 95 -7.26 -6.38 10.76
C ILE A 95 -7.99 -5.98 12.04
N GLY A 96 -7.25 -5.89 13.13
CA GLY A 96 -7.83 -5.56 14.41
C GLY A 96 -9.01 -6.47 14.77
N LYS A 97 -10.09 -5.90 15.30
CA LYS A 97 -11.29 -6.64 15.74
C LYS A 97 -12.44 -6.57 14.74
N SER A 98 -12.53 -5.49 13.96
CA SER A 98 -13.74 -5.21 13.18
C SER A 98 -13.52 -5.10 11.67
N LEU A 99 -12.30 -5.10 11.16
CA LEU A 99 -12.03 -4.96 9.73
C LEU A 99 -11.56 -6.28 9.11
N VAL A 100 -11.89 -6.48 7.84
CA VAL A 100 -11.26 -7.45 6.95
C VAL A 100 -10.98 -6.80 5.60
N VAL A 101 -9.74 -6.83 5.16
CA VAL A 101 -9.34 -6.39 3.81
C VAL A 101 -9.37 -7.60 2.90
N LEU A 102 -10.01 -7.47 1.74
CA LEU A 102 -10.15 -8.58 0.80
C LEU A 102 -10.22 -8.09 -0.65
N PRO A 103 -9.77 -8.90 -1.60
CA PRO A 103 -9.90 -8.58 -3.01
C PRO A 103 -11.34 -8.79 -3.52
N PRO A 104 -11.72 -8.18 -4.67
CA PRO A 104 -13.10 -8.23 -5.19
C PRO A 104 -13.66 -9.62 -5.50
N TRP A 105 -12.78 -10.60 -5.76
CA TRP A 105 -13.20 -11.98 -6.07
C TRP A 105 -13.44 -12.85 -4.84
N VAL A 106 -13.17 -12.34 -3.63
CA VAL A 106 -13.45 -13.04 -2.38
C VAL A 106 -14.76 -12.53 -1.77
N SER A 107 -15.64 -13.47 -1.43
CA SER A 107 -16.93 -13.12 -0.82
C SER A 107 -16.76 -12.66 0.63
N PRO A 108 -17.27 -11.49 1.01
CA PRO A 108 -17.24 -11.03 2.40
C PRO A 108 -18.09 -11.88 3.36
N LYS A 109 -18.95 -12.76 2.83
CA LYS A 109 -19.82 -13.64 3.64
C LYS A 109 -19.04 -14.62 4.53
N HIS A 110 -17.78 -14.86 4.23
CA HIS A 110 -16.90 -15.70 5.06
C HIS A 110 -16.41 -14.99 6.34
N HIS A 111 -16.66 -13.68 6.46
CA HIS A 111 -16.25 -12.86 7.62
C HIS A 111 -17.47 -12.05 8.13
N PRO A 112 -18.53 -12.70 8.62
CA PRO A 112 -19.82 -12.05 8.92
C PRO A 112 -19.74 -11.01 10.04
N ASP A 113 -18.78 -11.15 10.95
CA ASP A 113 -18.60 -10.26 12.11
C ASP A 113 -17.64 -9.10 11.83
N ARG A 114 -17.18 -8.94 10.57
CA ARG A 114 -16.22 -7.91 10.19
C ARG A 114 -16.73 -7.01 9.08
N LEU A 115 -16.30 -5.76 9.12
CA LEU A 115 -16.56 -4.78 8.07
C LEU A 115 -15.60 -5.05 6.89
N PRO A 116 -16.09 -5.44 5.73
CA PRO A 116 -15.25 -5.71 4.59
C PRO A 116 -14.75 -4.42 3.94
N VAL A 117 -13.45 -4.33 3.72
CA VAL A 117 -12.77 -3.32 2.91
C VAL A 117 -12.27 -4.02 1.65
N VAL A 118 -13.00 -3.85 0.55
CA VAL A 118 -12.69 -4.51 -0.72
C VAL A 118 -11.75 -3.62 -1.52
N ILE A 119 -10.54 -4.09 -1.79
CA ILE A 119 -9.54 -3.37 -2.56
C ILE A 119 -9.14 -4.21 -3.78
N LYS A 120 -9.28 -3.60 -4.95
CA LYS A 120 -8.76 -4.18 -6.19
C LYS A 120 -7.25 -3.98 -6.20
N PRO A 121 -6.43 -5.05 -6.28
CA PRO A 121 -5.01 -4.88 -6.50
C PRO A 121 -4.76 -4.13 -7.82
N GLY A 122 -4.01 -3.04 -7.74
CA GLY A 122 -3.72 -2.12 -8.84
C GLY A 122 -2.28 -1.65 -8.81
N HIS A 123 -2.00 -0.54 -9.49
CA HIS A 123 -0.68 0.09 -9.53
C HIS A 123 -0.43 0.97 -8.30
N ALA A 124 -1.50 1.51 -7.69
CA ALA A 124 -1.36 2.33 -6.50
C ALA A 124 -0.96 1.49 -5.27
N PHE A 125 -0.13 2.07 -4.41
CA PHE A 125 0.27 1.47 -3.14
C PHE A 125 -0.96 1.28 -2.22
N GLY A 126 -0.93 0.23 -1.38
CA GLY A 126 -1.97 0.01 -0.37
C GLY A 126 -2.96 -1.10 -0.71
N THR A 127 -2.48 -2.28 -1.12
CA THR A 127 -3.33 -3.47 -1.31
C THR A 127 -3.84 -4.09 0.00
N GLY A 128 -3.42 -3.54 1.16
CA GLY A 128 -3.79 -4.00 2.49
C GLY A 128 -2.92 -5.13 3.07
N THR A 129 -2.01 -5.70 2.29
CA THR A 129 -1.12 -6.79 2.74
C THR A 129 0.12 -6.29 3.46
N HIS A 130 0.51 -5.03 3.25
CA HIS A 130 1.73 -4.47 3.82
C HIS A 130 1.56 -4.12 5.30
N ALA A 131 2.60 -4.38 6.11
CA ALA A 131 2.60 -4.15 7.56
C ALA A 131 2.23 -2.70 7.94
N THR A 132 2.70 -1.70 7.15
CA THR A 132 2.39 -0.28 7.39
C THR A 132 0.90 0.04 7.27
N THR A 133 0.22 -0.52 6.27
CA THR A 133 -1.24 -0.36 6.10
C THR A 133 -1.99 -1.00 7.25
N ARG A 134 -1.57 -2.20 7.66
CA ARG A 134 -2.13 -2.89 8.82
C ARG A 134 -1.99 -2.06 10.09
N LEU A 135 -0.80 -1.51 10.35
CA LEU A 135 -0.54 -0.64 11.51
C LEU A 135 -1.50 0.55 11.58
N VAL A 136 -1.73 1.25 10.44
CA VAL A 136 -2.66 2.39 10.41
C VAL A 136 -4.10 1.94 10.65
N LEU A 137 -4.55 0.85 10.03
CA LEU A 137 -5.92 0.35 10.20
C LEU A 137 -6.20 -0.11 11.63
N GLU A 138 -5.26 -0.80 12.29
CA GLU A 138 -5.37 -1.19 13.69
C GLU A 138 -5.34 0.04 14.62
N ALA A 139 -4.50 1.03 14.33
CA ALA A 139 -4.45 2.28 15.06
C ALA A 139 -5.73 3.10 14.90
N LEU A 140 -6.30 3.15 13.71
CA LEU A 140 -7.56 3.80 13.39
C LEU A 140 -8.72 3.23 14.22
N GLU A 141 -8.84 1.90 14.26
CA GLU A 141 -9.86 1.22 15.07
C GLU A 141 -9.70 1.55 16.56
N ARG A 142 -8.46 1.53 17.06
CA ARG A 142 -8.14 1.86 18.45
C ARG A 142 -8.38 3.33 18.78
N ALA A 143 -8.02 4.26 17.90
CA ALA A 143 -8.14 5.70 18.12
C ALA A 143 -9.59 6.20 18.04
N ARG A 144 -10.44 5.55 17.23
CA ARG A 144 -11.82 5.96 16.94
C ARG A 144 -12.63 6.40 18.16
N PRO A 145 -12.67 5.69 19.32
CA PRO A 145 -13.48 6.09 20.47
C PRO A 145 -13.01 7.38 21.13
N PHE A 146 -11.77 7.80 20.88
CA PHE A 146 -11.12 8.94 21.53
C PHE A 146 -11.04 10.17 20.62
N LEU A 147 -11.56 10.07 19.38
CA LEU A 147 -11.55 11.18 18.45
C LEU A 147 -12.60 12.23 18.83
N PRO A 148 -12.33 13.52 18.60
CA PRO A 148 -13.36 14.54 18.66
C PRO A 148 -14.56 14.18 17.77
N THR A 149 -15.77 14.52 18.21
CA THR A 149 -17.00 14.14 17.51
C THR A 149 -17.20 14.85 16.18
N ARG A 150 -16.57 16.00 16.00
CA ARG A 150 -16.67 16.84 14.79
C ARG A 150 -15.27 17.20 14.29
N GLY A 151 -15.20 17.55 13.01
CA GLY A 151 -13.99 17.95 12.33
C GLY A 151 -13.69 17.07 11.12
N PRO A 152 -12.87 17.55 10.19
CA PRO A 152 -12.45 16.79 9.01
C PRO A 152 -11.71 15.50 9.38
N VAL A 153 -11.89 14.48 8.55
CA VAL A 153 -11.08 13.26 8.52
C VAL A 153 -10.36 13.24 7.17
N VAL A 154 -9.07 13.07 7.19
CA VAL A 154 -8.22 13.15 6.00
C VAL A 154 -7.37 11.88 5.88
N ASP A 155 -7.26 11.40 4.66
CA ASP A 155 -6.29 10.38 4.23
C ASP A 155 -5.33 11.06 3.25
N LEU A 156 -4.10 11.34 3.70
CA LEU A 156 -3.07 12.06 2.95
C LEU A 156 -2.09 11.07 2.32
N GLY A 157 -1.98 11.12 0.99
CA GLY A 157 -1.32 10.09 0.19
C GLY A 157 -2.21 8.84 0.13
N THR A 158 -3.46 9.02 -0.34
CA THR A 158 -4.50 7.99 -0.21
C THR A 158 -4.22 6.73 -1.02
N GLY A 159 -3.44 6.81 -2.11
CA GLY A 159 -3.15 5.68 -2.98
C GLY A 159 -4.43 4.95 -3.43
N SER A 160 -4.55 3.68 -3.11
CA SER A 160 -5.73 2.86 -3.40
C SER A 160 -7.02 3.30 -2.70
N GLY A 161 -6.96 4.26 -1.77
CA GLY A 161 -8.10 4.70 -0.96
C GLY A 161 -8.40 3.83 0.26
N ILE A 162 -7.59 2.82 0.55
CA ILE A 162 -7.89 1.82 1.59
C ILE A 162 -8.15 2.44 2.96
N LEU A 163 -7.33 3.42 3.39
CA LEU A 163 -7.46 4.05 4.70
C LEU A 163 -8.71 4.93 4.76
N ALA A 164 -8.97 5.71 3.70
CA ALA A 164 -10.19 6.52 3.58
C ALA A 164 -11.46 5.67 3.61
N ILE A 165 -11.48 4.56 2.87
CA ILE A 165 -12.59 3.61 2.82
C ILE A 165 -12.81 2.97 4.19
N ALA A 166 -11.75 2.51 4.86
CA ALA A 166 -11.83 1.94 6.20
C ALA A 166 -12.39 2.95 7.21
N ALA A 167 -11.89 4.20 7.18
CA ALA A 167 -12.39 5.27 8.04
C ALA A 167 -13.89 5.53 7.81
N ALA A 168 -14.34 5.60 6.56
CA ALA A 168 -15.76 5.79 6.22
C ALA A 168 -16.62 4.61 6.72
N LYS A 169 -16.18 3.35 6.54
CA LYS A 169 -16.89 2.16 7.04
C LYS A 169 -16.94 2.09 8.56
N LEU A 170 -15.95 2.61 9.25
CA LEU A 170 -15.94 2.74 10.70
C LEU A 170 -16.83 3.91 11.21
N GLY A 171 -17.51 4.63 10.32
CA GLY A 171 -18.42 5.73 10.67
C GLY A 171 -17.73 7.07 10.92
N LEU A 172 -16.52 7.26 10.41
CA LEU A 172 -15.74 8.51 10.54
C LEU A 172 -15.94 9.46 9.35
N ALA A 173 -16.96 9.22 8.54
CA ALA A 173 -17.29 10.05 7.38
C ALA A 173 -17.81 11.45 7.77
N PRO A 174 -17.71 12.45 6.85
CA PRO A 174 -17.05 12.36 5.54
C PRO A 174 -15.52 12.33 5.64
N VAL A 175 -14.87 11.71 4.66
CA VAL A 175 -13.41 11.59 4.56
C VAL A 175 -12.93 12.32 3.31
N THR A 176 -11.87 13.11 3.43
CA THR A 176 -11.16 13.69 2.28
C THR A 176 -9.91 12.84 2.01
N ALA A 177 -9.86 12.23 0.85
CA ALA A 177 -8.76 11.43 0.36
C ALA A 177 -7.91 12.29 -0.58
N ILE A 178 -6.68 12.60 -0.19
CA ILE A 178 -5.76 13.51 -0.91
C ILE A 178 -4.61 12.71 -1.49
N ASP A 179 -4.28 12.94 -2.75
CA ASP A 179 -3.07 12.42 -3.39
C ASP A 179 -2.57 13.41 -4.43
N ILE A 180 -1.27 13.39 -4.69
CA ILE A 180 -0.64 14.18 -5.76
C ILE A 180 -0.76 13.48 -7.12
N ASP A 181 -1.03 12.17 -7.10
CA ASP A 181 -1.15 11.35 -8.30
C ASP A 181 -2.63 11.24 -8.72
N PRO A 182 -3.02 11.80 -9.88
CA PRO A 182 -4.38 11.68 -10.38
C PRO A 182 -4.79 10.23 -10.69
N GLU A 183 -3.86 9.33 -11.04
CA GLU A 183 -4.17 7.93 -11.29
C GLU A 183 -4.55 7.21 -9.99
N ALA A 184 -3.85 7.49 -8.90
CA ALA A 184 -4.21 7.00 -7.57
C ALA A 184 -5.61 7.48 -7.15
N LEU A 185 -5.98 8.73 -7.44
CA LEU A 185 -7.32 9.26 -7.14
C LEU A 185 -8.43 8.55 -7.94
N VAL A 186 -8.16 8.17 -9.19
CA VAL A 186 -9.11 7.35 -9.99
C VAL A 186 -9.30 5.99 -9.34
N GLU A 187 -8.20 5.32 -8.95
CA GLU A 187 -8.25 4.02 -8.29
C GLU A 187 -8.99 4.09 -6.95
N ALA A 188 -8.69 5.10 -6.11
CA ALA A 188 -9.38 5.33 -4.84
C ALA A 188 -10.88 5.53 -5.03
N GLN A 189 -11.30 6.26 -6.06
CA GLN A 189 -12.72 6.44 -6.39
C GLN A 189 -13.40 5.13 -6.82
N GLU A 190 -12.75 4.32 -7.63
CA GLU A 190 -13.27 3.02 -8.06
C GLU A 190 -13.43 2.08 -6.86
N ASN A 191 -12.42 2.01 -5.99
CA ASN A 191 -12.46 1.25 -4.76
C ASN A 191 -13.56 1.77 -3.80
N ALA A 192 -13.74 3.09 -3.68
CA ALA A 192 -14.82 3.66 -2.88
C ALA A 192 -16.22 3.30 -3.41
N ARG A 193 -16.40 3.22 -4.74
CA ARG A 193 -17.65 2.74 -5.36
C ARG A 193 -17.88 1.25 -5.07
N THR A 194 -16.86 0.42 -5.23
CA THR A 194 -16.90 -1.02 -4.92
C THR A 194 -17.32 -1.27 -3.47
N ASN A 195 -16.90 -0.40 -2.57
CA ASN A 195 -17.22 -0.45 -1.14
C ASN A 195 -18.53 0.25 -0.75
N ALA A 196 -19.26 0.83 -1.70
CA ALA A 196 -20.49 1.62 -1.48
C ALA A 196 -20.30 2.82 -0.53
N VAL A 197 -19.08 3.41 -0.49
CA VAL A 197 -18.76 4.60 0.34
C VAL A 197 -18.37 5.83 -0.49
N HIS A 198 -18.53 5.80 -1.81
CA HIS A 198 -18.15 6.89 -2.73
C HIS A 198 -18.83 8.24 -2.45
N LEU A 199 -19.97 8.26 -1.75
CA LEU A 199 -20.64 9.50 -1.30
C LEU A 199 -20.05 10.00 0.05
N LEU A 200 -19.27 9.19 0.73
CA LEU A 200 -18.66 9.46 2.02
C LEU A 200 -17.16 9.77 1.90
N VAL A 201 -16.52 9.42 0.78
CA VAL A 201 -15.12 9.65 0.49
C VAL A 201 -14.99 10.57 -0.70
N ARG A 202 -14.44 11.77 -0.47
CA ARG A 202 -14.16 12.76 -1.51
C ARG A 202 -12.68 12.71 -1.85
N THR A 203 -12.34 12.51 -3.12
CA THR A 203 -10.97 12.59 -3.62
C THR A 203 -10.59 14.03 -3.99
N VAL A 204 -9.36 14.43 -3.69
CA VAL A 204 -8.79 15.76 -3.97
C VAL A 204 -7.36 15.57 -4.48
N GLU A 205 -7.05 16.10 -5.66
CA GLU A 205 -5.67 16.23 -6.11
C GLU A 205 -4.99 17.34 -5.33
N GLY A 206 -3.91 17.01 -4.61
CA GLY A 206 -3.27 17.97 -3.73
C GLY A 206 -2.24 17.35 -2.80
N ASP A 207 -1.75 18.16 -1.88
CA ASP A 207 -0.72 17.80 -0.90
C ASP A 207 -1.12 18.22 0.53
N VAL A 208 -0.13 18.31 1.44
CA VAL A 208 -0.35 18.71 2.83
C VAL A 208 -0.98 20.11 2.97
N GLN A 209 -0.86 20.99 1.96
CA GLN A 209 -1.46 22.32 1.97
C GLN A 209 -2.99 22.26 1.85
N ASP A 210 -3.52 21.18 1.25
CA ASP A 210 -4.94 20.97 1.02
C ASP A 210 -5.65 20.27 2.20
N VAL A 211 -4.89 19.89 3.23
CA VAL A 211 -5.47 19.38 4.49
C VAL A 211 -6.24 20.52 5.16
N PRO A 212 -7.57 20.38 5.37
CA PRO A 212 -8.35 21.44 5.98
C PRO A 212 -8.00 21.67 7.45
N ASP A 213 -8.11 22.91 7.90
CA ASP A 213 -7.92 23.26 9.32
C ASP A 213 -8.98 22.58 10.21
N GLY A 214 -8.60 22.27 11.44
CA GLY A 214 -9.47 21.64 12.42
C GLY A 214 -9.69 20.15 12.17
N ALA A 215 -8.77 19.48 11.51
CA ALA A 215 -8.84 18.03 11.30
C ALA A 215 -8.85 17.28 12.64
N ARG A 216 -9.85 16.42 12.82
CA ARG A 216 -9.91 15.51 13.98
C ARG A 216 -9.08 14.26 13.82
N LEU A 217 -8.80 13.91 12.56
CA LEU A 217 -7.99 12.73 12.22
C LEU A 217 -7.30 12.95 10.88
N VAL A 218 -6.01 12.68 10.87
CA VAL A 218 -5.21 12.55 9.65
C VAL A 218 -4.57 11.16 9.65
N LEU A 219 -4.79 10.44 8.56
CA LEU A 219 -4.15 9.18 8.23
C LEU A 219 -3.10 9.48 7.17
N ALA A 220 -1.89 8.94 7.30
CA ALA A 220 -0.86 9.07 6.28
C ALA A 220 0.07 7.86 6.31
N ASN A 221 0.13 7.12 5.20
CA ASN A 221 1.06 6.01 5.01
C ASN A 221 2.09 6.43 3.96
N LEU A 222 3.05 7.24 4.37
CA LEU A 222 4.05 7.89 3.53
C LEU A 222 5.46 7.59 4.03
N SER A 223 6.48 7.80 3.18
CA SER A 223 7.86 7.57 3.59
C SER A 223 8.33 8.57 4.67
N ALA A 224 9.31 8.15 5.50
CA ALA A 224 9.84 8.97 6.57
C ALA A 224 10.39 10.35 6.11
N PRO A 225 11.08 10.49 4.96
CA PRO A 225 11.47 11.81 4.44
C PRO A 225 10.29 12.74 4.20
N VAL A 226 9.18 12.21 3.66
CA VAL A 226 7.96 12.99 3.42
C VAL A 226 7.35 13.44 4.76
N HIS A 227 7.19 12.53 5.72
CA HIS A 227 6.67 12.87 7.05
C HIS A 227 7.47 13.99 7.72
N ARG A 228 8.82 13.92 7.69
CA ARG A 228 9.68 14.98 8.24
C ARG A 228 9.45 16.33 7.56
N THR A 229 9.25 16.31 6.25
CA THR A 229 9.03 17.54 5.47
C THR A 229 7.69 18.19 5.79
N ILE A 230 6.61 17.40 5.91
CA ILE A 230 5.25 17.92 6.09
C ILE A 230 4.88 18.19 7.54
N ALA A 231 5.65 17.70 8.52
CA ALA A 231 5.31 17.74 9.96
C ALA A 231 4.87 19.14 10.44
N ARG A 232 5.66 20.17 10.12
CA ARG A 232 5.38 21.55 10.54
C ARG A 232 4.16 22.19 9.87
N THR A 233 3.80 21.72 8.67
CA THR A 233 2.60 22.19 7.96
C THR A 233 1.37 21.44 8.42
N LEU A 234 1.53 20.12 8.68
CA LEU A 234 0.42 19.25 9.06
C LEU A 234 -0.04 19.45 10.50
N ALA A 235 0.89 19.55 11.45
CA ALA A 235 0.54 19.62 12.87
C ALA A 235 -0.46 20.77 13.21
N PRO A 236 -0.29 22.02 12.71
CA PRO A 236 -1.24 23.10 12.98
C PRO A 236 -2.65 22.88 12.39
N ARG A 237 -2.79 21.93 11.46
CA ARG A 237 -4.09 21.62 10.85
C ARG A 237 -4.98 20.76 11.75
N LEU A 238 -4.42 20.12 12.78
CA LEU A 238 -5.21 19.32 13.71
C LEU A 238 -5.87 20.20 14.77
N GLN A 239 -7.12 19.89 15.08
CA GLN A 239 -7.82 20.53 16.19
C GLN A 239 -7.36 19.97 17.55
N PRO A 240 -7.62 20.66 18.68
CA PRO A 240 -7.37 20.12 20.00
C PRO A 240 -7.96 18.70 20.17
N GLY A 241 -7.14 17.76 20.66
CA GLY A 241 -7.49 16.34 20.78
C GLY A 241 -7.57 15.56 19.46
N GLY A 242 -7.31 16.20 18.33
CA GLY A 242 -7.19 15.55 17.02
C GLY A 242 -5.97 14.63 16.97
N ARG A 243 -5.97 13.68 16.05
CA ARG A 243 -4.90 12.66 15.95
C ARG A 243 -4.33 12.59 14.54
N ALA A 244 -3.01 12.38 14.48
CA ALA A 244 -2.32 11.97 13.26
C ALA A 244 -1.78 10.55 13.42
N LEU A 245 -2.10 9.66 12.49
CA LEU A 245 -1.62 8.28 12.42
C LEU A 245 -0.68 8.18 11.22
N LEU A 246 0.63 8.15 11.48
CA LEU A 246 1.69 8.23 10.48
C LEU A 246 2.44 6.91 10.41
N SER A 247 2.45 6.26 9.25
CA SER A 247 3.19 5.02 8.98
C SER A 247 3.87 5.08 7.60
N GLY A 248 4.48 3.98 7.16
CA GLY A 248 5.33 3.95 5.96
C GLY A 248 6.79 4.29 6.30
N LEU A 249 7.18 4.03 7.53
CA LEU A 249 8.52 4.29 8.06
C LEU A 249 9.05 3.05 8.78
N LEU A 250 10.35 2.91 8.82
CA LEU A 250 11.03 1.86 9.58
C LEU A 250 11.04 2.21 11.09
N ALA A 251 11.21 1.18 11.92
CA ALA A 251 11.20 1.36 13.37
C ALA A 251 12.33 2.28 13.89
N ASP A 252 13.48 2.28 13.23
CA ASP A 252 14.63 3.13 13.55
C ASP A 252 14.51 4.59 13.05
N GLU A 253 13.49 4.88 12.22
CA GLU A 253 13.22 6.23 11.72
C GLU A 253 12.26 7.03 12.62
N THR A 254 11.63 6.38 13.62
CA THR A 254 10.59 6.98 14.46
C THR A 254 11.04 8.20 15.24
N ASP A 255 12.28 8.19 15.78
CA ASP A 255 12.82 9.31 16.55
C ASP A 255 12.89 10.57 15.69
N GLY A 256 13.35 10.46 14.44
CA GLY A 256 13.41 11.58 13.50
C GLY A 256 12.03 12.14 13.10
N ILE A 257 10.98 11.33 13.19
CA ILE A 257 9.60 11.80 12.99
C ILE A 257 9.13 12.56 14.21
N VAL A 258 9.39 12.03 15.42
CA VAL A 258 9.02 12.69 16.67
C VAL A 258 9.72 14.05 16.82
N GLU A 259 11.00 14.12 16.48
CA GLU A 259 11.79 15.38 16.51
C GLU A 259 11.29 16.43 15.49
N ALA A 260 10.79 15.99 14.34
CA ALA A 260 10.24 16.90 13.32
C ALA A 260 8.87 17.48 13.73
N TRP A 261 8.15 16.82 14.65
CA TRP A 261 6.85 17.25 15.13
C TRP A 261 6.98 18.36 16.19
N PRO A 262 6.01 19.27 16.34
CA PRO A 262 6.10 20.33 17.37
C PRO A 262 6.24 19.77 18.78
N ALA A 263 7.08 20.39 19.60
CA ALA A 263 7.29 19.98 20.98
C ALA A 263 5.98 20.02 21.82
N GLY A 264 5.84 19.11 22.76
CA GLY A 264 4.70 19.04 23.68
C GLY A 264 3.52 18.22 23.17
N TRP A 265 3.63 17.62 21.98
CA TRP A 265 2.62 16.67 21.52
C TRP A 265 2.82 15.30 22.18
N GLU A 266 1.72 14.73 22.69
CA GLU A 266 1.74 13.34 23.11
C GLU A 266 1.88 12.44 21.88
N HIS A 267 2.70 11.41 22.00
CA HIS A 267 2.86 10.44 20.92
C HIS A 267 2.96 9.00 21.45
N ARG A 268 2.64 8.08 20.57
CA ARG A 268 2.76 6.64 20.79
C ARG A 268 3.34 5.98 19.54
N VAL A 269 4.30 5.08 19.73
CA VAL A 269 4.87 4.26 18.66
C VAL A 269 4.30 2.85 18.73
N ALA A 270 3.96 2.28 17.58
CA ALA A 270 3.65 0.86 17.41
C ALA A 270 4.55 0.29 16.32
N VAL A 271 5.03 -0.93 16.52
CA VAL A 271 5.95 -1.61 15.60
C VAL A 271 5.34 -2.95 15.20
N LEU A 272 5.47 -3.30 13.93
CA LEU A 272 5.12 -4.59 13.37
C LEU A 272 6.23 -4.97 12.35
N GLU A 273 6.93 -6.06 12.65
CA GLU A 273 8.15 -6.44 11.91
C GLU A 273 9.18 -5.29 11.95
N GLU A 274 9.74 -4.87 10.82
CA GLU A 274 10.64 -3.72 10.72
C GLU A 274 9.92 -2.37 10.59
N TRP A 275 8.59 -2.36 10.45
CA TRP A 275 7.78 -1.17 10.18
C TRP A 275 7.18 -0.55 11.43
N ALA A 276 6.99 0.76 11.41
CA ALA A 276 6.43 1.49 12.52
C ALA A 276 5.26 2.41 12.12
N LEU A 277 4.51 2.76 13.16
CA LEU A 277 3.51 3.83 13.14
C LEU A 277 3.78 4.76 14.32
N VAL A 278 3.74 6.05 14.07
CA VAL A 278 3.70 7.07 15.12
C VAL A 278 2.32 7.71 15.16
N GLU A 279 1.65 7.61 16.28
CA GLU A 279 0.39 8.29 16.58
C GLU A 279 0.70 9.57 17.38
N PHE A 280 0.28 10.73 16.89
CA PHE A 280 0.33 12.00 17.63
C PHE A 280 -1.05 12.44 18.06
N VAL A 281 -1.14 13.08 19.22
CA VAL A 281 -2.36 13.69 19.76
C VAL A 281 -2.14 15.19 19.92
N ALA A 282 -3.00 16.00 19.29
CA ALA A 282 -2.91 17.43 19.39
C ALA A 282 -3.20 17.89 20.83
N PRO A 283 -2.42 18.83 21.39
CA PRO A 283 -2.67 19.42 22.70
C PRO A 283 -4.09 20.00 22.82
N SER A 284 -4.65 19.96 24.04
CA SER A 284 -5.99 20.48 24.38
C SER A 284 -6.05 22.00 24.35
#